data_8b32d4a51b41422ba4a7e01481362aeb
#
_entry.id   8b32d4a51b41422ba4a7e01481362aeb
#
_cell.length_a   1.000
_cell.length_b   1.000
_cell.length_c   1.000
_cell.angle_alpha   90.00
_cell.angle_beta   90.00
_cell.angle_gamma   90.00
#
_symmetry.space_group_name_H-M   'P 1'
#
loop_
_entity.id
_entity.type
_entity.pdbx_description
1 polymer ?
#
loop_
_entity_poly.entity_id
_entity_poly.type
_entity_poly.pdbx_seq_one_letter_code
_entity_poly.pdbx_strand_id
1 'polypeptide(L)'
;MKLSNFASLDPEITGSGRSGLKGASSLDREVFAQFLNNWEGLVAECSRRWDDLIATEVARAVDRQDGGLREVSDGFGQFPANAPSTASRVVEVRRGQQFFRRAVLANYGSKCCITGIADERLLNASHIKPWTLDEMNRHNPANGFSLSATFDRAFDRGLMTIMQGEVITFSRQLLEHRSQETRDYFKKYEGKAIRPASRFAPDAALIKWHNDWFSEAGA
;
A
#
# COMPACT_ATOMS: atom_id res chain seq x y z
N MET A 1 -23.04 2.95 -0.91
CA MET A 1 -23.80 4.08 -0.34
C MET A 1 -23.13 4.75 0.88
N LYS A 2 -22.47 4.03 1.80
CA LYS A 2 -21.81 4.66 2.98
C LYS A 2 -20.57 5.52 2.67
N LEU A 3 -19.79 5.20 1.65
CA LEU A 3 -18.64 6.02 1.24
C LEU A 3 -19.01 7.45 0.81
N SER A 4 -20.22 7.65 0.29
CA SER A 4 -20.71 8.99 -0.07
C SER A 4 -21.00 9.86 1.16
N ASN A 5 -21.24 9.26 2.34
CA ASN A 5 -21.41 10.00 3.58
C ASN A 5 -20.09 10.54 4.11
N PHE A 6 -18.99 9.82 3.91
CA PHE A 6 -17.65 10.29 4.29
C PHE A 6 -17.21 11.50 3.48
N ALA A 7 -17.62 11.62 2.22
CA ALA A 7 -17.34 12.79 1.41
C ALA A 7 -17.90 14.11 2.02
N SER A 8 -18.98 14.04 2.83
CA SER A 8 -19.50 15.21 3.56
C SER A 8 -18.69 15.59 4.80
N LEU A 9 -17.82 14.70 5.27
CA LEU A 9 -16.95 14.89 6.43
C LEU A 9 -15.52 15.24 6.03
N ASP A 10 -15.19 15.13 4.74
CA ASP A 10 -13.83 15.33 4.22
C ASP A 10 -13.55 16.83 4.02
N PRO A 11 -12.58 17.43 4.75
CA PRO A 11 -12.23 18.83 4.60
C PRO A 11 -11.76 19.21 3.20
N GLU A 12 -11.10 18.31 2.48
CA GLU A 12 -10.61 18.55 1.12
C GLU A 12 -11.77 18.63 0.12
N ILE A 13 -12.79 17.77 0.30
CA ILE A 13 -13.98 17.77 -0.55
C ILE A 13 -14.85 18.97 -0.22
N THR A 14 -15.12 19.23 1.05
CA THR A 14 -15.98 20.32 1.48
C THR A 14 -15.34 21.69 1.28
N GLY A 15 -14.02 21.81 1.46
CA GLY A 15 -13.25 23.02 1.20
C GLY A 15 -13.16 23.39 -0.29
N SER A 16 -13.31 22.42 -1.19
CA SER A 16 -13.36 22.65 -2.65
C SER A 16 -14.73 23.09 -3.18
N GLY A 17 -15.70 23.36 -2.28
CA GLY A 17 -17.07 23.75 -2.65
C GLY A 17 -17.97 22.57 -3.07
N ARG A 18 -17.49 21.33 -2.93
CA ARG A 18 -18.28 20.13 -3.17
C ARG A 18 -18.98 19.70 -1.88
N SER A 19 -20.19 19.22 -1.98
CA SER A 19 -20.93 18.66 -0.84
C SER A 19 -21.12 17.16 -1.03
N GLY A 20 -20.73 16.37 -0.02
CA GLY A 20 -21.13 14.96 0.04
C GLY A 20 -22.61 14.81 0.42
N LEU A 21 -23.11 13.57 0.43
CA LEU A 21 -24.49 13.29 0.86
C LEU A 21 -24.69 13.70 2.33
N LYS A 22 -25.72 14.48 2.59
CA LYS A 22 -26.15 14.81 3.96
C LYS A 22 -26.75 13.56 4.61
N GLY A 23 -26.16 13.07 5.69
CA GLY A 23 -26.70 11.90 6.40
C GLY A 23 -25.62 11.04 7.07
N ALA A 24 -24.44 11.61 7.32
CA ALA A 24 -23.42 10.95 8.12
C ALA A 24 -23.93 10.73 9.55
N SER A 25 -23.97 9.45 9.98
CA SER A 25 -24.33 9.06 11.34
C SER A 25 -23.21 9.42 12.33
N SER A 26 -23.49 9.31 13.63
CA SER A 26 -22.44 9.45 14.68
C SER A 26 -21.29 8.47 14.46
N LEU A 27 -21.60 7.23 14.10
CA LEU A 27 -20.61 6.21 13.80
C LEU A 27 -19.77 6.55 12.55
N ASP A 28 -20.39 7.10 11.50
CA ASP A 28 -19.66 7.53 10.31
C ASP A 28 -18.66 8.66 10.65
N ARG A 29 -19.02 9.56 11.55
CA ARG A 29 -18.13 10.64 12.03
C ARG A 29 -17.00 10.12 12.89
N GLU A 30 -17.27 9.15 13.77
CA GLU A 30 -16.27 8.51 14.62
C GLU A 30 -15.25 7.76 13.79
N VAL A 31 -15.69 6.90 12.87
CA VAL A 31 -14.82 6.17 11.96
C VAL A 31 -14.00 7.10 11.08
N PHE A 32 -14.61 8.18 10.59
CA PHE A 32 -13.88 9.16 9.77
C PHE A 32 -12.84 9.94 10.60
N ALA A 33 -13.14 10.28 11.85
CA ALA A 33 -12.19 10.90 12.76
C ALA A 33 -11.01 9.97 13.07
N GLN A 34 -11.27 8.69 13.29
CA GLN A 34 -10.20 7.68 13.45
C GLN A 34 -9.35 7.54 12.17
N PHE A 35 -9.99 7.59 11.00
CA PHE A 35 -9.31 7.55 9.72
C PHE A 35 -8.33 8.73 9.54
N LEU A 36 -8.69 9.91 10.02
CA LEU A 36 -7.82 11.10 9.93
C LEU A 36 -6.74 11.15 11.01
N ASN A 37 -7.06 10.70 12.24
CA ASN A 37 -6.24 10.98 13.41
C ASN A 37 -5.58 9.73 14.01
N ASN A 38 -6.08 8.54 13.72
CA ASN A 38 -5.57 7.26 14.26
C ASN A 38 -5.65 6.17 13.20
N TRP A 39 -4.95 6.39 12.10
CA TRP A 39 -4.92 5.45 10.96
C TRP A 39 -4.49 4.04 11.37
N GLU A 40 -3.46 3.91 12.20
CA GLU A 40 -2.93 2.60 12.62
C GLU A 40 -3.92 1.82 13.46
N GLY A 41 -4.56 2.48 14.42
CA GLY A 41 -5.61 1.85 15.23
C GLY A 41 -6.79 1.42 14.38
N LEU A 42 -7.20 2.23 13.40
CA LEU A 42 -8.27 1.89 12.46
C LEU A 42 -7.88 0.69 11.58
N VAL A 43 -6.64 0.66 11.10
CA VAL A 43 -6.11 -0.47 10.33
C VAL A 43 -6.16 -1.76 11.13
N ALA A 44 -5.68 -1.75 12.37
CA ALA A 44 -5.67 -2.92 13.24
C ALA A 44 -7.11 -3.42 13.51
N GLU A 45 -8.05 -2.51 13.73
CA GLU A 45 -9.46 -2.85 13.94
C GLU A 45 -10.12 -3.39 12.67
N CYS A 46 -9.91 -2.76 11.53
CA CYS A 46 -10.41 -3.24 10.25
C CYS A 46 -9.85 -4.63 9.90
N SER A 47 -8.56 -4.88 10.16
CA SER A 47 -7.94 -6.18 9.95
C SER A 47 -8.58 -7.26 10.82
N ARG A 48 -8.76 -6.99 12.11
CA ARG A 48 -9.42 -7.93 13.03
C ARG A 48 -10.85 -8.26 12.57
N ARG A 49 -11.66 -7.26 12.25
CA ARG A 49 -13.05 -7.45 11.79
C ARG A 49 -13.14 -8.19 10.47
N TRP A 50 -12.20 -7.97 9.58
CA TRP A 50 -12.12 -8.69 8.32
C TRP A 50 -11.85 -10.17 8.52
N ASP A 51 -10.95 -10.50 9.45
CA ASP A 51 -10.64 -11.89 9.77
C ASP A 51 -11.82 -12.62 10.43
N ASP A 52 -12.54 -11.93 11.32
CA ASP A 52 -13.76 -12.47 11.94
C ASP A 52 -14.84 -12.74 10.90
N LEU A 53 -14.97 -11.86 9.89
CA LEU A 53 -15.89 -12.06 8.77
C LEU A 53 -15.47 -13.24 7.90
N ILE A 54 -14.18 -13.35 7.53
CA ILE A 54 -13.68 -14.49 6.76
C ILE A 54 -13.84 -15.78 7.54
N ALA A 55 -13.47 -15.83 8.81
CA ALA A 55 -13.63 -17.00 9.66
C ALA A 55 -15.11 -17.42 9.76
N THR A 56 -16.02 -16.45 9.86
CA THR A 56 -17.46 -16.69 9.90
C THR A 56 -17.97 -17.22 8.55
N GLU A 57 -17.53 -16.68 7.43
CA GLU A 57 -17.92 -17.14 6.10
C GLU A 57 -17.33 -18.53 5.78
N VAL A 58 -16.08 -18.79 6.16
CA VAL A 58 -15.45 -20.12 6.04
C VAL A 58 -16.20 -21.16 6.89
N ALA A 59 -16.52 -20.82 8.15
CA ALA A 59 -17.33 -21.70 9.00
C ALA A 59 -18.71 -21.99 8.41
N ARG A 60 -19.39 -20.98 7.85
CA ARG A 60 -20.67 -21.14 7.15
C ARG A 60 -20.55 -21.95 5.86
N ALA A 61 -19.44 -21.85 5.14
CA ALA A 61 -19.19 -22.62 3.92
C ALA A 61 -18.92 -24.09 4.24
N VAL A 62 -18.20 -24.38 5.34
CA VAL A 62 -17.96 -25.73 5.84
C VAL A 62 -19.26 -26.37 6.31
N ASP A 63 -20.12 -25.64 7.01
CA ASP A 63 -21.44 -26.15 7.50
C ASP A 63 -22.45 -26.42 6.36
N ARG A 64 -22.26 -25.81 5.20
CA ARG A 64 -23.12 -26.04 4.00
C ARG A 64 -22.65 -27.17 3.10
N GLN A 65 -21.47 -27.71 3.31
CA GLN A 65 -20.90 -28.81 2.54
C GLN A 65 -20.83 -30.11 3.32
N ASP A 66 -21.96 -30.76 3.45
CA ASP A 66 -21.98 -32.21 3.57
C ASP A 66 -21.61 -32.79 2.19
N GLY A 67 -20.35 -33.10 1.95
CA GLY A 67 -19.87 -33.77 0.77
C GLY A 67 -18.78 -33.05 -0.03
N GLY A 68 -17.53 -33.37 0.27
CA GLY A 68 -16.40 -33.27 -0.66
C GLY A 68 -15.63 -31.95 -0.66
N LEU A 69 -14.55 -31.92 0.09
CA LEU A 69 -13.51 -30.89 0.04
C LEU A 69 -12.90 -30.81 -1.37
N ARG A 70 -13.20 -29.76 -2.10
CA ARG A 70 -12.32 -29.28 -3.16
C ARG A 70 -11.34 -28.29 -2.52
N GLU A 71 -10.06 -28.66 -2.55
CA GLU A 71 -8.95 -27.78 -2.17
C GLU A 71 -9.04 -26.49 -2.99
N VAL A 72 -9.36 -25.39 -2.31
CA VAL A 72 -9.06 -24.05 -2.83
C VAL A 72 -7.63 -23.77 -2.42
N SER A 73 -6.69 -24.11 -3.29
CA SER A 73 -5.27 -23.85 -3.14
C SER A 73 -4.98 -22.39 -3.47
N ASP A 74 -5.34 -21.47 -2.58
CA ASP A 74 -4.78 -20.14 -2.54
C ASP A 74 -4.24 -19.89 -1.12
N GLY A 75 -3.01 -20.36 -0.92
CA GLY A 75 -1.99 -19.77 -0.04
C GLY A 75 -2.28 -19.50 1.45
N PHE A 76 -3.42 -19.90 2.00
CA PHE A 76 -3.70 -19.80 3.42
C PHE A 76 -3.46 -21.16 4.11
N GLY A 77 -2.23 -21.36 4.56
CA GLY A 77 -1.92 -22.52 5.40
C GLY A 77 -2.81 -22.54 6.64
N GLN A 78 -3.46 -23.69 6.89
CA GLN A 78 -4.15 -23.99 8.16
C GLN A 78 -3.11 -23.94 9.28
N PHE A 79 -3.26 -22.99 10.21
CA PHE A 79 -2.45 -22.97 11.43
C PHE A 79 -3.15 -23.82 12.49
N PRO A 80 -2.45 -24.73 13.18
CA PRO A 80 -3.03 -25.51 14.26
C PRO A 80 -3.47 -24.60 15.41
N ALA A 81 -4.59 -24.95 16.04
CA ALA A 81 -5.22 -24.17 17.11
C ALA A 81 -4.30 -23.90 18.34
N ASN A 82 -3.16 -24.58 18.45
CA ASN A 82 -2.17 -24.42 19.52
C ASN A 82 -0.85 -23.83 19.01
N ALA A 83 -0.88 -22.97 17.98
CA ALA A 83 0.32 -22.32 17.47
C ALA A 83 0.96 -21.42 18.54
N PRO A 84 2.29 -21.45 18.74
CA PRO A 84 2.96 -20.62 19.74
C PRO A 84 2.79 -19.12 19.42
N SER A 85 2.99 -18.25 20.42
CA SER A 85 2.82 -16.78 20.34
C SER A 85 3.55 -16.12 19.14
N THR A 86 4.62 -16.74 18.65
CA THR A 86 5.33 -16.37 17.40
C THR A 86 4.45 -16.51 16.15
N ALA A 87 3.55 -17.48 16.10
CA ALA A 87 2.66 -17.64 14.94
C ALA A 87 1.60 -16.52 14.88
N SER A 88 1.06 -16.11 16.03
CA SER A 88 0.12 -14.99 16.10
C SER A 88 0.77 -13.69 15.61
N ARG A 89 2.03 -13.45 15.98
CA ARG A 89 2.79 -12.27 15.53
C ARG A 89 3.08 -12.29 14.02
N VAL A 90 3.40 -13.45 13.46
CA VAL A 90 3.60 -13.63 12.02
C VAL A 90 2.31 -13.38 11.24
N VAL A 91 1.18 -13.83 11.76
CA VAL A 91 -0.14 -13.60 11.16
C VAL A 91 -0.50 -12.12 11.19
N GLU A 92 -0.27 -11.43 12.30
CA GLU A 92 -0.55 -10.00 12.45
C GLU A 92 0.31 -9.15 11.49
N VAL A 93 1.59 -9.49 11.35
CA VAL A 93 2.52 -8.87 10.39
C VAL A 93 2.03 -9.05 8.95
N ARG A 94 1.63 -10.26 8.56
CA ARG A 94 1.12 -10.53 7.20
C ARG A 94 -0.17 -9.76 6.91
N ARG A 95 -1.05 -9.62 7.89
CA ARG A 95 -2.30 -8.84 7.79
C ARG A 95 -2.01 -7.36 7.55
N GLY A 96 -1.12 -6.78 8.34
CA GLY A 96 -0.71 -5.39 8.16
C GLY A 96 -0.11 -5.12 6.78
N GLN A 97 0.71 -6.05 6.26
CA GLN A 97 1.28 -5.95 4.92
C GLN A 97 0.21 -6.01 3.81
N GLN A 98 -0.79 -6.89 3.95
CA GLN A 98 -1.90 -6.95 2.98
C GLN A 98 -2.74 -5.68 3.00
N PHE A 99 -3.00 -5.13 4.19
CA PHE A 99 -3.72 -3.87 4.30
C PHE A 99 -2.93 -2.72 3.66
N PHE A 100 -1.65 -2.56 4.00
CA PHE A 100 -0.76 -1.57 3.40
C PHE A 100 -0.78 -1.68 1.87
N ARG A 101 -0.62 -2.91 1.34
CA ARG A 101 -0.68 -3.15 -0.10
C ARG A 101 -1.98 -2.64 -0.72
N ARG A 102 -3.14 -2.99 -0.15
CA ARG A 102 -4.45 -2.55 -0.66
C ARG A 102 -4.60 -1.03 -0.60
N ALA A 103 -4.18 -0.41 0.52
CA ALA A 103 -4.26 1.03 0.70
C ALA A 103 -3.37 1.78 -0.31
N VAL A 104 -2.13 1.34 -0.52
CA VAL A 104 -1.20 1.94 -1.48
C VAL A 104 -1.70 1.74 -2.92
N LEU A 105 -2.11 0.52 -3.31
CA LEU A 105 -2.64 0.31 -4.66
C LEU A 105 -3.88 1.16 -4.92
N ALA A 106 -4.82 1.21 -3.98
CA ALA A 106 -6.01 2.06 -4.09
C ALA A 106 -5.66 3.54 -4.21
N ASN A 107 -4.63 4.01 -3.47
CA ASN A 107 -4.15 5.39 -3.50
C ASN A 107 -3.62 5.82 -4.89
N TYR A 108 -3.18 4.86 -5.71
CA TYR A 108 -2.73 5.07 -7.09
C TYR A 108 -3.70 4.49 -8.15
N GLY A 109 -4.95 4.19 -7.76
CA GLY A 109 -5.97 3.67 -8.66
C GLY A 109 -5.58 2.33 -9.28
N SER A 110 -4.93 1.44 -8.51
CA SER A 110 -4.40 0.13 -8.95
C SER A 110 -3.52 0.23 -10.20
N LYS A 111 -2.67 1.28 -10.25
CA LYS A 111 -1.72 1.51 -11.35
C LYS A 111 -0.33 1.79 -10.81
N CYS A 112 0.69 1.34 -11.53
CA CYS A 112 2.06 1.78 -11.28
C CYS A 112 2.16 3.29 -11.48
N CYS A 113 2.67 4.01 -10.47
CA CYS A 113 2.80 5.47 -10.54
C CYS A 113 3.80 5.95 -11.61
N ILE A 114 4.71 5.08 -12.05
CA ILE A 114 5.70 5.38 -13.09
C ILE A 114 5.18 4.98 -14.48
N THR A 115 4.87 3.69 -14.66
CA THR A 115 4.57 3.12 -15.98
C THR A 115 3.10 3.18 -16.36
N GLY A 116 2.20 3.24 -15.40
CA GLY A 116 0.75 3.13 -15.59
C GLY A 116 0.24 1.71 -15.83
N ILE A 117 1.10 0.69 -15.69
CA ILE A 117 0.65 -0.71 -15.70
C ILE A 117 -0.46 -0.88 -14.66
N ALA A 118 -1.59 -1.50 -15.05
CA ALA A 118 -2.80 -1.62 -14.25
C ALA A 118 -3.16 -3.06 -13.88
N ASP A 119 -2.24 -4.01 -14.03
CA ASP A 119 -2.44 -5.39 -13.58
C ASP A 119 -1.88 -5.55 -12.16
N GLU A 120 -2.75 -5.74 -11.17
CA GLU A 120 -2.36 -5.83 -9.75
C GLU A 120 -1.38 -6.98 -9.46
N ARG A 121 -1.35 -8.04 -10.29
CA ARG A 121 -0.39 -9.14 -10.18
C ARG A 121 1.05 -8.70 -10.49
N LEU A 122 1.22 -7.61 -11.23
CA LEU A 122 2.49 -7.02 -11.61
C LEU A 122 2.87 -5.80 -10.75
N LEU A 123 2.02 -5.44 -9.79
CA LEU A 123 2.22 -4.28 -8.92
C LEU A 123 2.69 -4.70 -7.54
N ASN A 124 3.56 -3.91 -6.95
CA ASN A 124 3.98 -3.97 -5.55
C ASN A 124 3.65 -2.66 -4.84
N ALA A 125 3.34 -2.75 -3.55
CA ALA A 125 3.32 -1.61 -2.64
C ALA A 125 4.71 -1.49 -2.02
N SER A 126 5.54 -0.61 -2.60
CA SER A 126 6.91 -0.39 -2.18
C SER A 126 6.94 0.60 -1.03
N HIS A 127 7.55 0.24 0.11
CA HIS A 127 7.77 1.18 1.19
C HIS A 127 8.85 2.20 0.83
N ILE A 128 8.60 3.48 1.08
CA ILE A 128 9.60 4.55 0.92
C ILE A 128 10.70 4.36 1.96
N LYS A 129 10.33 4.23 3.22
CA LYS A 129 11.23 3.82 4.30
C LYS A 129 10.87 2.41 4.74
N PRO A 130 11.83 1.46 4.75
CA PRO A 130 11.56 0.07 5.07
C PRO A 130 10.81 -0.10 6.39
N TRP A 131 9.82 -0.95 6.42
CA TRP A 131 8.97 -1.20 7.59
C TRP A 131 9.74 -1.71 8.82
N THR A 132 10.91 -2.31 8.61
CA THR A 132 11.82 -2.76 9.67
C THR A 132 12.52 -1.61 10.38
N LEU A 133 12.63 -0.44 9.73
CA LEU A 133 13.31 0.74 10.23
C LEU A 133 12.34 1.81 10.75
N ASP A 134 11.03 1.66 10.49
CA ASP A 134 10.03 2.64 10.90
C ASP A 134 8.72 1.95 11.28
N GLU A 135 8.60 1.60 12.56
CA GLU A 135 7.41 0.94 13.10
C GLU A 135 6.15 1.80 13.00
N MET A 136 6.30 3.10 13.16
CA MET A 136 5.19 4.05 13.16
C MET A 136 4.54 4.21 11.78
N ASN A 137 5.31 4.06 10.71
CA ASN A 137 4.84 4.23 9.34
C ASN A 137 4.66 2.92 8.57
N ARG A 138 4.64 1.78 9.26
CA ARG A 138 4.51 0.44 8.63
C ARG A 138 3.28 0.30 7.76
N HIS A 139 2.17 0.88 8.18
CA HIS A 139 0.87 0.77 7.52
C HIS A 139 0.38 2.08 6.92
N ASN A 140 1.18 3.14 7.03
CA ASN A 140 0.87 4.46 6.51
C ASN A 140 0.97 4.48 4.98
N PRO A 141 -0.13 4.68 4.23
CA PRO A 141 -0.09 4.73 2.76
C PRO A 141 0.76 5.87 2.21
N ALA A 142 1.02 6.94 3.00
CA ALA A 142 1.98 7.99 2.64
C ALA A 142 3.45 7.51 2.68
N ASN A 143 3.72 6.33 3.26
CA ASN A 143 5.01 5.63 3.21
C ASN A 143 5.08 4.65 2.03
N GLY A 144 4.32 4.83 0.96
CA GLY A 144 4.27 3.83 -0.10
C GLY A 144 4.05 4.35 -1.50
N PHE A 145 4.69 3.68 -2.46
CA PHE A 145 4.46 3.85 -3.88
C PHE A 145 3.86 2.57 -4.49
N SER A 146 2.90 2.73 -5.42
CA SER A 146 2.47 1.62 -6.28
C SER A 146 3.43 1.50 -7.46
N LEU A 147 4.30 0.50 -7.43
CA LEU A 147 5.31 0.27 -8.47
C LEU A 147 5.10 -1.07 -9.18
N SER A 148 5.46 -1.13 -10.46
CA SER A 148 5.61 -2.44 -11.13
C SER A 148 6.83 -3.16 -10.57
N ALA A 149 6.84 -4.51 -10.63
CA ALA A 149 7.87 -5.35 -10.02
C ALA A 149 9.31 -4.95 -10.38
N THR A 150 9.55 -4.49 -11.62
CA THR A 150 10.88 -4.02 -12.06
C THR A 150 11.28 -2.74 -11.34
N PHE A 151 10.36 -1.77 -11.24
CA PHE A 151 10.63 -0.49 -10.56
C PHE A 151 10.69 -0.64 -9.04
N ASP A 152 9.87 -1.50 -8.45
CA ASP A 152 9.96 -1.90 -7.06
C ASP A 152 11.35 -2.45 -6.72
N ARG A 153 11.83 -3.39 -7.52
CA ARG A 153 13.17 -3.95 -7.33
C ARG A 153 14.29 -2.90 -7.52
N ALA A 154 14.15 -1.99 -8.47
CA ALA A 154 15.12 -0.91 -8.66
C ALA A 154 15.12 0.06 -7.49
N PHE A 155 13.95 0.38 -6.93
CA PHE A 155 13.77 1.23 -5.78
C PHE A 155 14.38 0.62 -4.51
N ASP A 156 14.03 -0.63 -4.19
CA ASP A 156 14.57 -1.38 -3.05
C ASP A 156 16.09 -1.60 -3.07
N ARG A 157 16.69 -1.52 -4.26
CA ARG A 157 18.14 -1.71 -4.44
C ARG A 157 18.93 -0.41 -4.53
N GLY A 158 18.29 0.75 -4.32
CA GLY A 158 18.95 2.04 -4.48
C GLY A 158 19.43 2.31 -5.90
N LEU A 159 18.81 1.68 -6.90
CA LEU A 159 19.10 1.94 -8.30
C LEU A 159 18.23 3.06 -8.87
N MET A 160 17.22 3.48 -8.12
CA MET A 160 16.39 4.64 -8.40
C MET A 160 15.84 5.24 -7.12
N THR A 161 15.45 6.49 -7.22
CA THR A 161 14.64 7.17 -6.21
C THR A 161 13.57 8.05 -6.86
N ILE A 162 12.65 8.52 -6.05
CA ILE A 162 11.71 9.58 -6.41
C ILE A 162 12.10 10.78 -5.56
N MET A 163 12.58 11.83 -6.24
CA MET A 163 13.04 13.05 -5.57
C MET A 163 11.87 13.84 -4.98
N GLN A 164 12.17 14.76 -4.09
CA GLN A 164 11.21 15.79 -3.69
C GLN A 164 10.67 16.50 -4.94
N GLY A 165 9.35 16.68 -5.04
CA GLY A 165 8.70 17.13 -6.27
C GLY A 165 8.27 15.99 -7.19
N GLU A 166 8.33 14.74 -6.68
CA GLU A 166 7.81 13.54 -7.35
C GLU A 166 8.51 13.20 -8.68
N VAL A 167 9.77 13.60 -8.84
CA VAL A 167 10.58 13.37 -10.04
C VAL A 167 11.41 12.10 -9.92
N ILE A 168 11.36 11.26 -10.94
CA ILE A 168 12.09 9.98 -11.02
C ILE A 168 13.55 10.24 -11.34
N THR A 169 14.45 9.63 -10.55
CA THR A 169 15.91 9.69 -10.75
C THR A 169 16.50 8.30 -10.64
N PHE A 170 17.33 7.93 -11.61
CA PHE A 170 18.05 6.65 -11.63
C PHE A 170 19.51 6.81 -11.30
N SER A 171 20.10 5.74 -10.73
CA SER A 171 21.54 5.68 -10.51
C SER A 171 22.31 5.65 -11.83
N ARG A 172 23.54 6.17 -11.78
CA ARG A 172 24.46 6.10 -12.91
C ARG A 172 24.69 4.66 -13.39
N GLN A 173 24.67 3.67 -12.49
CA GLN A 173 24.77 2.26 -12.81
C GLN A 173 23.69 1.77 -13.78
N LEU A 174 22.47 2.28 -13.70
CA LEU A 174 21.39 1.96 -14.65
C LEU A 174 21.49 2.78 -15.93
N LEU A 175 21.80 4.08 -15.84
CA LEU A 175 21.85 4.98 -16.98
C LEU A 175 23.05 4.73 -17.89
N GLU A 176 24.14 4.20 -17.33
CA GLU A 176 25.36 3.83 -18.06
C GLU A 176 25.56 2.30 -18.16
N HIS A 177 24.51 1.51 -17.92
CA HIS A 177 24.60 0.06 -17.94
C HIS A 177 25.10 -0.46 -19.30
N ARG A 178 25.90 -1.55 -19.32
CA ARG A 178 26.49 -2.14 -20.53
C ARG A 178 25.45 -2.57 -21.59
N SER A 179 24.25 -3.07 -21.15
CA SER A 179 23.15 -3.41 -22.07
C SER A 179 22.42 -2.15 -22.50
N GLN A 180 22.23 -1.99 -23.79
CA GLN A 180 21.48 -0.89 -24.37
C GLN A 180 20.01 -0.95 -23.98
N GLU A 181 19.42 -2.16 -23.99
CA GLU A 181 18.01 -2.40 -23.64
C GLU A 181 17.73 -1.92 -22.21
N THR A 182 18.67 -2.18 -21.28
CA THR A 182 18.55 -1.72 -19.89
C THR A 182 18.57 -0.20 -19.83
N ARG A 183 19.55 0.43 -20.49
CA ARG A 183 19.63 1.91 -20.52
C ARG A 183 18.37 2.54 -21.09
N ASP A 184 17.92 2.06 -22.25
CA ASP A 184 16.77 2.63 -22.97
C ASP A 184 15.48 2.45 -22.18
N TYR A 185 15.35 1.31 -21.47
CA TYR A 185 14.20 1.04 -20.63
C TYR A 185 14.04 2.04 -19.47
N PHE A 186 15.12 2.34 -18.74
CA PHE A 186 15.06 3.26 -17.60
C PHE A 186 15.15 4.73 -18.03
N LYS A 187 16.01 5.08 -18.97
CA LYS A 187 16.20 6.44 -19.46
C LYS A 187 14.92 7.12 -19.96
N LYS A 188 13.99 6.32 -20.47
CA LYS A 188 12.68 6.81 -20.92
C LYS A 188 11.85 7.43 -19.78
N TYR A 189 12.14 7.12 -18.51
CA TYR A 189 11.43 7.63 -17.33
C TYR A 189 12.25 8.64 -16.53
N GLU A 190 13.55 8.77 -16.80
CA GLU A 190 14.44 9.72 -16.11
C GLU A 190 13.90 11.14 -16.21
N GLY A 191 13.90 11.85 -15.08
CA GLY A 191 13.45 13.24 -14.98
C GLY A 191 11.93 13.45 -15.14
N LYS A 192 11.14 12.39 -15.28
CA LYS A 192 9.68 12.52 -15.38
C LYS A 192 9.04 12.51 -14.01
N ALA A 193 7.93 13.23 -13.87
CA ALA A 193 7.09 13.15 -12.69
C ALA A 193 6.33 11.82 -12.64
N ILE A 194 6.13 11.29 -11.44
CA ILE A 194 5.22 10.17 -11.22
C ILE A 194 3.76 10.63 -11.33
N ARG A 195 2.84 9.67 -11.45
CA ARG A 195 1.41 9.93 -11.29
C ARG A 195 1.12 10.28 -9.83
N PRO A 196 0.35 11.35 -9.57
CA PRO A 196 0.06 11.75 -8.20
C PRO A 196 -0.79 10.70 -7.47
N ALA A 197 -0.58 10.61 -6.18
CA ALA A 197 -1.46 9.88 -5.29
C ALA A 197 -2.83 10.56 -5.21
N SER A 198 -3.91 9.77 -5.07
CA SER A 198 -5.27 10.30 -5.07
C SER A 198 -5.67 10.96 -3.74
N ARG A 199 -5.08 10.51 -2.62
CA ARG A 199 -5.47 10.97 -1.29
C ARG A 199 -4.30 11.18 -0.33
N PHE A 200 -3.42 10.19 -0.21
CA PHE A 200 -2.29 10.24 0.70
C PHE A 200 -1.03 10.57 -0.11
N ALA A 201 -0.70 11.86 -0.20
CA ALA A 201 0.56 12.26 -0.82
C ALA A 201 1.73 11.60 -0.09
N PRO A 202 2.79 11.17 -0.81
CA PRO A 202 3.98 10.63 -0.18
C PRO A 202 4.56 11.62 0.84
N ASP A 203 4.93 11.11 2.03
CA ASP A 203 5.48 11.94 3.09
C ASP A 203 6.85 12.48 2.70
N ALA A 204 7.01 13.81 2.77
CA ALA A 204 8.23 14.50 2.36
C ALA A 204 9.46 14.10 3.21
N ALA A 205 9.27 13.79 4.49
CA ALA A 205 10.36 13.36 5.36
C ALA A 205 10.82 11.92 5.00
N LEU A 206 9.88 11.05 4.65
CA LEU A 206 10.19 9.69 4.18
C LEU A 206 10.86 9.71 2.81
N ILE A 207 10.39 10.55 1.88
CA ILE A 207 11.07 10.78 0.60
C ILE A 207 12.50 11.26 0.83
N LYS A 208 12.67 12.27 1.70
CA LYS A 208 14.01 12.79 2.01
C LYS A 208 14.92 11.68 2.55
N TRP A 209 14.42 10.86 3.48
CA TRP A 209 15.18 9.73 4.01
C TRP A 209 15.66 8.79 2.89
N HIS A 210 14.78 8.43 1.95
CA HIS A 210 15.14 7.55 0.82
C HIS A 210 16.12 8.23 -0.15
N ASN A 211 15.99 9.53 -0.37
CA ASN A 211 16.94 10.29 -1.22
C ASN A 211 18.35 10.36 -0.60
N ASP A 212 18.43 10.57 0.71
CA ASP A 212 19.71 10.56 1.43
C ASP A 212 20.36 9.16 1.30
N TRP A 213 19.62 8.10 1.58
CA TRP A 213 20.08 6.71 1.42
C TRP A 213 20.52 6.39 -0.02
N PHE A 214 19.75 6.81 -1.02
CA PHE A 214 20.07 6.64 -2.43
C PHE A 214 21.40 7.31 -2.79
N SER A 215 21.63 8.52 -2.31
CA SER A 215 22.86 9.28 -2.55
C SER A 215 24.09 8.61 -1.90
N GLU A 216 23.91 8.02 -0.71
CA GLU A 216 24.98 7.28 0.00
C GLU A 216 25.31 5.95 -0.69
N ALA A 217 24.33 5.32 -1.35
CA ALA A 217 24.52 4.07 -2.09
C ALA A 217 25.34 4.23 -3.39
N GLY A 218 25.75 5.43 -3.73
CA GLY A 218 26.64 5.73 -4.87
C GLY A 218 25.87 5.94 -6.18
N ALA A 219 24.77 6.65 -6.12
CA ALA A 219 23.98 7.05 -7.29
C ALA A 219 24.74 7.91 -8.28
#